data_ca0897104d7ae9ca8c4353aa77c9ee2c
#
_entry.id   ca0897104d7ae9ca8c4353aa77c9ee2c
#
_cell.length_a   1.000
_cell.length_b   1.000
_cell.length_c   1.000
_cell.angle_alpha   90.00
_cell.angle_beta   90.00
_cell.angle_gamma   90.00
#
_symmetry.space_group_name_H-M   'P 1'
#
loop_
_entity.id
_entity.type
_entity.pdbx_description
1 polymer ?
#
loop_
_entity_poly.entity_id
_entity_poly.type
_entity_poly.pdbx_seq_one_letter_code
_entity_poly.pdbx_strand_id
1 'polypeptide(L)'
;MRKNMADYRIGILPGDGTGREVAIEAQRILNTIEQHTNQGFEQTVIPCGGQHYVETGHEWAEGSFDFCREEADALYLGAIGHPGAFLPNGDLAGGSVILGLRSGLDLYANLRPIKLYEGVPHKVHGKFTQIWEPGMVDMTILRENTEGLYHSLLRRSADRAMGRTPYEPPEMTFPGLQGEIAYDPRPISEHGSERLIRMGFEIAETRNGAPIDGKKRVSCIDKSNVTRGCQLFRRTFEKVSQNYPGTELDYGFIDAFTQWLTRSPESYDVVVTSNMFGDIATDLGAVLQGGMGMAASGNIGDKNAFFEPVHGSAPKYAGMNKVNPIASINSIQLMMDWLGRKNNDEQLIQIGSLIDESVADHLREGKGLTYDLGGTATCSGIGESIASRLSTKLQERF
;
A
#
# COMPACT_ATOMS: atom_id res chain seq x y z
N MET A 1 -18.15 34.36 5.70
CA MET A 1 -18.81 33.24 5.04
C MET A 1 -17.77 32.65 4.09
N ARG A 2 -17.07 31.57 4.49
CA ARG A 2 -16.16 30.83 3.59
C ARG A 2 -17.01 30.04 2.61
N LYS A 3 -16.73 30.18 1.32
CA LYS A 3 -17.28 29.30 0.30
C LYS A 3 -16.67 27.93 0.53
N ASN A 4 -17.46 26.96 1.03
CA ASN A 4 -17.08 25.56 1.13
C ASN A 4 -17.01 24.97 -0.30
N MET A 5 -15.93 25.21 -1.00
CA MET A 5 -15.48 24.29 -2.02
C MET A 5 -14.42 23.42 -1.33
N ALA A 6 -14.64 22.13 -1.27
CA ALA A 6 -13.62 21.18 -0.83
C ALA A 6 -12.40 21.34 -1.74
N ASP A 7 -11.20 21.39 -1.14
CA ASP A 7 -9.97 21.57 -1.89
C ASP A 7 -9.60 20.28 -2.64
N TYR A 8 -10.04 19.12 -2.09
CA TYR A 8 -9.75 17.80 -2.65
C TYR A 8 -10.97 16.88 -2.67
N ARG A 9 -11.15 16.12 -3.75
CA ARG A 9 -12.18 15.07 -3.87
C ARG A 9 -11.56 13.71 -3.56
N ILE A 10 -12.04 13.06 -2.53
CA ILE A 10 -11.54 11.77 -2.07
C ILE A 10 -12.58 10.68 -2.31
N GLY A 11 -12.23 9.70 -3.15
CA GLY A 11 -13.05 8.49 -3.31
C GLY A 11 -12.76 7.51 -2.17
N ILE A 12 -13.80 7.13 -1.43
CA ILE A 12 -13.71 6.14 -0.34
C ILE A 12 -14.34 4.84 -0.81
N LEU A 13 -13.53 3.80 -0.94
CA LEU A 13 -13.93 2.45 -1.34
C LEU A 13 -13.80 1.52 -0.11
N PRO A 14 -14.84 1.33 0.70
CA PRO A 14 -14.72 0.57 1.96
C PRO A 14 -14.39 -0.92 1.75
N GLY A 15 -14.84 -1.49 0.63
CA GLY A 15 -14.62 -2.90 0.30
C GLY A 15 -15.43 -3.86 1.16
N ASP A 16 -14.78 -4.96 1.58
CA ASP A 16 -15.39 -6.11 2.24
C ASP A 16 -14.96 -6.28 3.70
N GLY A 17 -15.77 -6.96 4.46
CA GLY A 17 -15.41 -7.43 5.81
C GLY A 17 -14.96 -6.31 6.74
N THR A 18 -13.75 -6.47 7.31
CA THR A 18 -13.16 -5.47 8.21
C THR A 18 -12.71 -4.20 7.50
N GLY A 19 -12.59 -4.21 6.17
CA GLY A 19 -12.30 -3.01 5.38
C GLY A 19 -13.29 -1.87 5.65
N ARG A 20 -14.56 -2.20 5.89
CA ARG A 20 -15.60 -1.23 6.22
C ARG A 20 -15.38 -0.57 7.59
N GLU A 21 -14.91 -1.33 8.58
CA GLU A 21 -14.64 -0.81 9.92
C GLU A 21 -13.43 0.14 9.90
N VAL A 22 -12.32 -0.27 9.26
CA VAL A 22 -11.11 0.55 9.21
C VAL A 22 -11.27 1.78 8.29
N ALA A 23 -12.18 1.73 7.30
CA ALA A 23 -12.53 2.89 6.47
C ALA A 23 -13.21 4.01 7.28
N ILE A 24 -14.01 3.66 8.27
CA ILE A 24 -14.61 4.63 9.21
C ILE A 24 -13.50 5.39 9.96
N GLU A 25 -12.45 4.71 10.38
CA GLU A 25 -11.34 5.34 11.09
C GLU A 25 -10.46 6.19 10.16
N ALA A 26 -10.29 5.79 8.88
CA ALA A 26 -9.68 6.65 7.86
C ALA A 26 -10.47 7.95 7.65
N GLN A 27 -11.80 7.87 7.52
CA GLN A 27 -12.68 9.03 7.40
C GLN A 27 -12.67 9.90 8.68
N ARG A 28 -12.56 9.29 9.86
CA ARG A 28 -12.39 10.02 11.12
C ARG A 28 -11.16 10.93 11.09
N ILE A 29 -10.02 10.44 10.55
CA ILE A 29 -8.81 11.26 10.41
C ILE A 29 -9.04 12.41 9.43
N LEU A 30 -9.63 12.17 8.25
CA LEU A 30 -9.96 13.22 7.29
C LEU A 30 -10.86 14.30 7.93
N ASN A 31 -11.92 13.87 8.63
CA ASN A 31 -12.83 14.79 9.31
C ASN A 31 -12.13 15.59 10.43
N THR A 32 -11.17 14.98 11.14
CA THR A 32 -10.37 15.67 12.16
C THR A 32 -9.51 16.77 11.53
N ILE A 33 -8.91 16.51 10.36
CA ILE A 33 -8.12 17.51 9.63
C ILE A 33 -9.02 18.69 9.22
N GLU A 34 -10.19 18.44 8.62
CA GLU A 34 -11.15 19.49 8.21
C GLU A 34 -11.60 20.38 9.38
N GLN A 35 -11.80 19.80 10.56
CA GLN A 35 -12.25 20.51 11.74
C GLN A 35 -11.21 21.50 12.29
N HIS A 36 -9.93 21.22 12.08
CA HIS A 36 -8.83 21.94 12.72
C HIS A 36 -7.86 22.64 11.75
N THR A 37 -8.15 22.58 10.45
CA THR A 37 -7.33 23.23 9.42
C THR A 37 -8.22 23.97 8.41
N ASN A 38 -7.60 24.53 7.38
CA ASN A 38 -8.31 25.12 6.25
C ASN A 38 -8.50 24.13 5.08
N GLN A 39 -8.01 22.91 5.21
CA GLN A 39 -8.15 21.88 4.19
C GLN A 39 -9.59 21.32 4.17
N GLY A 40 -10.14 21.07 2.99
CA GLY A 40 -11.46 20.50 2.80
C GLY A 40 -11.40 19.21 1.97
N PHE A 41 -12.14 18.17 2.36
CA PHE A 41 -12.21 16.90 1.67
C PHE A 41 -13.65 16.52 1.31
N GLU A 42 -14.00 16.60 0.02
CA GLU A 42 -15.27 16.05 -0.47
C GLU A 42 -15.15 14.52 -0.56
N GLN A 43 -15.73 13.81 0.41
CA GLN A 43 -15.62 12.36 0.51
C GLN A 43 -16.80 11.68 -0.20
N THR A 44 -16.53 10.97 -1.30
CA THR A 44 -17.52 10.17 -2.02
C THR A 44 -17.35 8.70 -1.70
N VAL A 45 -18.33 8.10 -1.01
CA VAL A 45 -18.31 6.67 -0.68
C VAL A 45 -18.80 5.85 -1.86
N ILE A 46 -17.98 4.91 -2.33
CA ILE A 46 -18.25 4.02 -3.46
C ILE A 46 -18.40 2.60 -2.94
N PRO A 47 -19.62 2.05 -2.84
CA PRO A 47 -19.83 0.65 -2.47
C PRO A 47 -19.18 -0.29 -3.50
N CYS A 48 -18.38 -1.25 -3.03
CA CYS A 48 -17.61 -2.13 -3.90
C CYS A 48 -17.19 -3.42 -3.18
N GLY A 49 -16.70 -4.37 -3.96
CA GLY A 49 -16.12 -5.62 -3.46
C GLY A 49 -16.97 -6.85 -3.73
N GLY A 50 -16.56 -7.97 -3.14
CA GLY A 50 -17.23 -9.26 -3.34
C GLY A 50 -18.60 -9.33 -2.68
N GLN A 51 -18.81 -8.70 -1.52
CA GLN A 51 -20.13 -8.63 -0.91
C GLN A 51 -21.10 -7.81 -1.77
N HIS A 52 -20.64 -6.65 -2.28
CA HIS A 52 -21.44 -5.83 -3.20
C HIS A 52 -21.83 -6.63 -4.46
N TYR A 53 -20.90 -7.44 -4.99
CA TYR A 53 -21.18 -8.34 -6.11
C TYR A 53 -22.26 -9.37 -5.78
N VAL A 54 -22.22 -10.02 -4.62
CA VAL A 54 -23.25 -10.99 -4.21
C VAL A 54 -24.62 -10.32 -4.09
N GLU A 55 -24.68 -9.09 -3.64
CA GLU A 55 -25.93 -8.33 -3.43
C GLU A 55 -26.51 -7.76 -4.73
N THR A 56 -25.67 -7.37 -5.70
CA THR A 56 -26.10 -6.58 -6.88
C THR A 56 -25.77 -7.21 -8.22
N GLY A 57 -24.89 -8.22 -8.26
CA GLY A 57 -24.33 -8.77 -9.50
C GLY A 57 -23.19 -7.97 -10.12
N HIS A 58 -22.78 -6.86 -9.48
CA HIS A 58 -21.71 -5.97 -9.94
C HIS A 58 -20.64 -5.78 -8.86
N GLU A 59 -19.36 -5.73 -9.23
CA GLU A 59 -18.26 -5.53 -8.27
C GLU A 59 -18.23 -4.10 -7.70
N TRP A 60 -18.83 -3.13 -8.40
CA TRP A 60 -19.13 -1.75 -8.02
C TRP A 60 -20.19 -1.14 -8.95
N ALA A 61 -20.72 0.04 -8.64
CA ALA A 61 -21.71 0.70 -9.48
C ALA A 61 -21.12 1.16 -10.82
N GLU A 62 -21.95 1.22 -11.85
CA GLU A 62 -21.59 1.82 -13.15
C GLU A 62 -21.10 3.27 -12.96
N GLY A 63 -20.07 3.66 -13.71
CA GLY A 63 -19.42 4.98 -13.59
C GLY A 63 -18.40 5.11 -12.47
N SER A 64 -18.30 4.16 -11.52
CA SER A 64 -17.35 4.23 -10.41
C SER A 64 -15.91 4.30 -10.87
N PHE A 65 -15.52 3.55 -11.90
CA PHE A 65 -14.17 3.61 -12.44
C PHE A 65 -13.85 4.97 -13.06
N ASP A 66 -14.79 5.55 -13.79
CA ASP A 66 -14.62 6.87 -14.42
C ASP A 66 -14.51 7.98 -13.37
N PHE A 67 -15.31 7.93 -12.30
CA PHE A 67 -15.15 8.82 -11.16
C PHE A 67 -13.75 8.69 -10.55
N CYS A 68 -13.27 7.48 -10.30
CA CYS A 68 -11.92 7.25 -9.75
C CYS A 68 -10.81 7.78 -10.65
N ARG A 69 -11.01 7.75 -11.99
CA ARG A 69 -10.01 8.17 -12.98
C ARG A 69 -10.01 9.66 -13.23
N GLU A 70 -11.19 10.30 -13.30
CA GLU A 70 -11.35 11.64 -13.84
C GLU A 70 -11.69 12.71 -12.79
N GLU A 71 -12.34 12.31 -11.69
CA GLU A 71 -12.89 13.25 -10.74
C GLU A 71 -12.18 13.24 -9.38
N ALA A 72 -11.74 12.07 -8.91
CA ALA A 72 -11.09 11.95 -7.62
C ALA A 72 -9.63 12.43 -7.68
N ASP A 73 -9.23 13.24 -6.72
CA ASP A 73 -7.83 13.67 -6.54
C ASP A 73 -6.98 12.57 -5.92
N ALA A 74 -7.58 11.76 -5.03
CA ALA A 74 -7.00 10.56 -4.44
C ALA A 74 -8.10 9.58 -4.04
N LEU A 75 -7.72 8.30 -3.86
CA LEU A 75 -8.62 7.23 -3.46
C LEU A 75 -8.12 6.58 -2.16
N TYR A 76 -9.05 6.23 -1.29
CA TYR A 76 -8.83 5.30 -0.19
C TYR A 76 -9.56 3.99 -0.48
N LEU A 77 -8.85 2.87 -0.37
CA LEU A 77 -9.43 1.53 -0.49
C LEU A 77 -9.29 0.81 0.86
N GLY A 78 -10.36 0.23 1.36
CA GLY A 78 -10.35 -0.62 2.56
C GLY A 78 -9.72 -1.98 2.28
N ALA A 79 -10.52 -3.04 2.28
CA ALA A 79 -10.01 -4.37 1.94
C ALA A 79 -10.98 -5.08 0.99
N ILE A 80 -10.46 -5.86 0.04
CA ILE A 80 -11.27 -6.63 -0.90
C ILE A 80 -11.15 -8.12 -0.59
N GLY A 81 -12.28 -8.83 -0.69
CA GLY A 81 -12.37 -10.27 -0.57
C GLY A 81 -13.56 -10.72 0.28
N HIS A 82 -14.54 -11.33 -0.37
CA HIS A 82 -15.70 -11.92 0.30
C HIS A 82 -15.72 -13.44 0.06
N PRO A 83 -15.81 -14.28 1.11
CA PRO A 83 -15.84 -15.72 0.94
C PRO A 83 -17.01 -16.16 0.06
N GLY A 84 -16.72 -16.96 -0.96
CA GLY A 84 -17.74 -17.51 -1.86
C GLY A 84 -18.23 -16.55 -2.96
N ALA A 85 -17.70 -15.33 -3.05
CA ALA A 85 -17.99 -14.42 -4.15
C ALA A 85 -17.03 -14.69 -5.32
N PHE A 86 -17.50 -15.43 -6.33
CA PHE A 86 -16.75 -15.77 -7.54
C PHE A 86 -17.47 -15.26 -8.78
N LEU A 87 -16.70 -14.80 -9.75
CA LEU A 87 -17.17 -14.52 -11.09
C LEU A 87 -17.44 -15.83 -11.86
N PRO A 88 -18.21 -15.81 -12.95
CA PRO A 88 -18.50 -17.01 -13.74
C PRO A 88 -17.27 -17.73 -14.30
N ASN A 89 -16.15 -17.03 -14.47
CA ASN A 89 -14.88 -17.59 -14.93
C ASN A 89 -14.00 -18.17 -13.80
N GLY A 90 -14.46 -18.13 -12.54
CA GLY A 90 -13.76 -18.63 -11.37
C GLY A 90 -12.84 -17.62 -10.67
N ASP A 91 -12.67 -16.40 -11.23
CA ASP A 91 -11.93 -15.33 -10.54
C ASP A 91 -12.70 -14.87 -9.28
N LEU A 92 -11.98 -14.40 -8.26
CA LEU A 92 -12.61 -13.77 -7.10
C LEU A 92 -13.28 -12.45 -7.50
N ALA A 93 -14.52 -12.25 -7.07
CA ALA A 93 -15.22 -10.98 -7.24
C ALA A 93 -14.57 -9.89 -6.37
N GLY A 94 -14.53 -8.67 -6.90
CA GLY A 94 -13.80 -7.53 -6.33
C GLY A 94 -12.46 -7.26 -7.03
N GLY A 95 -12.00 -8.16 -7.90
CA GLY A 95 -10.75 -7.99 -8.65
C GLY A 95 -10.75 -6.77 -9.57
N SER A 96 -11.90 -6.41 -10.17
CA SER A 96 -11.99 -5.21 -11.01
C SER A 96 -11.85 -3.91 -10.19
N VAL A 97 -12.10 -3.94 -8.90
CA VAL A 97 -11.84 -2.79 -8.01
C VAL A 97 -10.34 -2.62 -7.80
N ILE A 98 -9.70 -3.52 -7.07
CA ILE A 98 -8.28 -3.34 -6.69
C ILE A 98 -7.32 -3.48 -7.87
N LEU A 99 -7.43 -4.58 -8.64
CA LEU A 99 -6.51 -4.86 -9.74
C LEU A 99 -6.86 -4.02 -10.98
N GLY A 100 -8.16 -3.75 -11.17
CA GLY A 100 -8.64 -2.85 -12.22
C GLY A 100 -8.14 -1.43 -12.04
N LEU A 101 -8.17 -0.88 -10.81
CA LEU A 101 -7.58 0.42 -10.51
C LEU A 101 -6.06 0.42 -10.75
N ARG A 102 -5.33 -0.59 -10.25
CA ARG A 102 -3.86 -0.66 -10.44
C ARG A 102 -3.46 -0.57 -11.91
N SER A 103 -4.06 -1.40 -12.74
CA SER A 103 -3.73 -1.46 -14.17
C SER A 103 -4.45 -0.39 -14.99
N GLY A 104 -5.72 -0.09 -14.71
CA GLY A 104 -6.52 0.86 -15.48
C GLY A 104 -6.15 2.33 -15.27
N LEU A 105 -5.61 2.68 -14.10
CA LEU A 105 -5.08 4.00 -13.78
C LEU A 105 -3.55 4.09 -13.92
N ASP A 106 -2.91 3.03 -14.39
CA ASP A 106 -1.44 2.91 -14.52
C ASP A 106 -0.68 3.25 -13.22
N LEU A 107 -1.12 2.64 -12.11
CA LEU A 107 -0.51 2.84 -10.79
C LEU A 107 0.70 1.91 -10.66
N TYR A 108 1.80 2.27 -11.29
CA TYR A 108 2.96 1.40 -11.51
C TYR A 108 3.81 1.14 -10.26
N ALA A 109 3.72 1.97 -9.24
CA ALA A 109 4.50 1.83 -8.02
C ALA A 109 3.60 1.53 -6.83
N ASN A 110 3.82 0.40 -6.17
CA ASN A 110 3.24 0.10 -4.87
C ASN A 110 4.28 0.43 -3.79
N LEU A 111 4.05 1.54 -3.11
CA LEU A 111 4.89 2.07 -2.04
C LEU A 111 4.46 1.44 -0.71
N ARG A 112 5.37 0.74 -0.04
CA ARG A 112 5.12 0.08 1.26
C ARG A 112 6.18 0.48 2.28
N PRO A 113 5.94 1.49 3.12
CA PRO A 113 6.81 1.80 4.25
C PRO A 113 6.78 0.67 5.28
N ILE A 114 7.94 0.35 5.84
CA ILE A 114 8.11 -0.61 6.93
C ILE A 114 8.83 0.12 8.04
N LYS A 115 8.08 0.52 9.07
CA LYS A 115 8.57 1.32 10.20
C LYS A 115 8.10 0.70 11.50
N LEU A 116 9.04 0.36 12.36
CA LEU A 116 8.74 -0.12 13.70
C LEU A 116 8.63 1.05 14.69
N TYR A 117 7.45 1.26 15.22
CA TYR A 117 7.22 2.26 16.26
C TYR A 117 7.60 1.74 17.64
N GLU A 118 8.01 2.66 18.52
CA GLU A 118 8.21 2.38 19.94
C GLU A 118 6.90 1.89 20.58
N GLY A 119 6.98 0.86 21.44
CA GLY A 119 5.82 0.26 22.10
C GLY A 119 5.13 -0.84 21.30
N VAL A 120 5.56 -1.15 20.08
CA VAL A 120 4.99 -2.22 19.24
C VAL A 120 5.70 -3.54 19.52
N PRO A 121 4.99 -4.57 20.02
CA PRO A 121 5.55 -5.90 20.20
C PRO A 121 5.39 -6.76 18.94
N HIS A 122 6.21 -7.79 18.83
CA HIS A 122 6.14 -8.82 17.81
C HIS A 122 5.52 -10.11 18.36
N LYS A 123 4.65 -10.74 17.60
CA LYS A 123 4.03 -12.01 17.97
C LYS A 123 4.85 -13.18 17.42
N VAL A 124 5.57 -13.86 18.29
CA VAL A 124 6.37 -15.06 17.94
C VAL A 124 6.01 -16.21 18.87
N HIS A 125 5.73 -17.38 18.31
CA HIS A 125 5.28 -18.57 19.07
C HIS A 125 4.09 -18.29 20.01
N GLY A 126 3.16 -17.44 19.57
CA GLY A 126 1.98 -17.05 20.38
C GLY A 126 2.27 -16.11 21.53
N LYS A 127 3.51 -15.65 21.70
CA LYS A 127 3.93 -14.69 22.72
C LYS A 127 4.22 -13.35 22.08
N PHE A 128 3.97 -12.27 22.83
CA PHE A 128 4.32 -10.92 22.43
C PHE A 128 5.64 -10.52 23.10
N THR A 129 6.61 -10.12 22.27
CA THR A 129 7.93 -9.67 22.73
C THR A 129 8.52 -8.71 21.71
N GLN A 130 9.41 -7.84 22.12
CA GLN A 130 10.19 -7.03 21.19
C GLN A 130 11.32 -7.89 20.62
N ILE A 131 11.37 -8.02 19.28
CA ILE A 131 12.41 -8.77 18.55
C ILE A 131 13.41 -7.81 17.93
N TRP A 132 12.92 -6.78 17.25
CA TRP A 132 13.72 -5.73 16.62
C TRP A 132 13.59 -4.43 17.41
N GLU A 133 14.63 -3.62 17.39
CA GLU A 133 14.64 -2.33 18.07
C GLU A 133 13.94 -1.26 17.24
N PRO A 134 13.05 -0.44 17.84
CA PRO A 134 12.52 0.75 17.19
C PRO A 134 13.65 1.67 16.70
N GLY A 135 13.48 2.26 15.52
CA GLY A 135 14.52 3.06 14.87
C GLY A 135 15.55 2.25 14.08
N MET A 136 15.64 0.92 14.26
CA MET A 136 16.45 0.03 13.43
C MET A 136 15.64 -0.63 12.30
N VAL A 137 14.34 -0.42 12.25
CA VAL A 137 13.45 -0.83 11.18
C VAL A 137 12.74 0.41 10.65
N ASP A 138 13.31 0.99 9.60
CA ASP A 138 12.75 2.14 8.89
C ASP A 138 13.22 2.11 7.43
N MET A 139 12.45 1.45 6.57
CA MET A 139 12.72 1.34 5.14
C MET A 139 11.45 1.48 4.32
N THR A 140 11.61 1.65 3.02
CA THR A 140 10.50 1.63 2.06
C THR A 140 10.78 0.61 0.97
N ILE A 141 9.82 -0.30 0.73
CA ILE A 141 9.86 -1.21 -0.41
C ILE A 141 8.94 -0.68 -1.50
N LEU A 142 9.49 -0.49 -2.69
CA LEU A 142 8.77 -0.17 -3.91
C LEU A 142 8.63 -1.43 -4.75
N ARG A 143 7.39 -1.87 -4.90
CA ARG A 143 6.99 -3.00 -5.71
C ARG A 143 6.48 -2.51 -7.06
N GLU A 144 6.98 -3.05 -8.16
CA GLU A 144 6.34 -2.86 -9.46
C GLU A 144 4.91 -3.44 -9.41
N ASN A 145 3.95 -2.76 -10.03
CA ASN A 145 2.54 -3.02 -9.71
C ASN A 145 1.66 -3.29 -10.94
N THR A 146 2.18 -3.18 -12.16
CA THR A 146 1.43 -3.28 -13.43
C THR A 146 1.94 -4.36 -14.38
N GLU A 147 3.13 -4.88 -14.15
CA GLU A 147 3.78 -5.92 -14.95
C GLU A 147 4.06 -7.20 -14.11
N GLY A 148 4.88 -8.08 -14.63
CA GLY A 148 5.34 -9.28 -13.91
C GLY A 148 4.34 -10.42 -13.98
N LEU A 149 4.37 -11.31 -12.99
CA LEU A 149 3.58 -12.54 -13.01
C LEU A 149 2.06 -12.30 -12.96
N TYR A 150 1.64 -11.17 -12.39
CA TYR A 150 0.21 -10.82 -12.29
C TYR A 150 -0.34 -10.08 -13.51
N HIS A 151 0.49 -9.86 -14.55
CA HIS A 151 0.14 -9.06 -15.71
C HIS A 151 -1.18 -9.47 -16.37
N SER A 152 -1.41 -10.76 -16.62
CA SER A 152 -2.63 -11.24 -17.28
C SER A 152 -3.89 -10.93 -16.47
N LEU A 153 -3.86 -11.15 -15.15
CA LEU A 153 -4.98 -10.86 -14.27
C LEU A 153 -5.22 -9.34 -14.12
N LEU A 154 -4.15 -8.55 -14.01
CA LEU A 154 -4.22 -7.09 -13.95
C LEU A 154 -4.88 -6.51 -15.21
N ARG A 155 -4.45 -6.95 -16.40
CA ARG A 155 -5.05 -6.53 -17.67
C ARG A 155 -6.50 -6.93 -17.79
N ARG A 156 -6.84 -8.18 -17.49
CA ARG A 156 -8.20 -8.69 -17.50
C ARG A 156 -9.11 -7.89 -16.56
N SER A 157 -8.63 -7.58 -15.37
CA SER A 157 -9.39 -6.81 -14.37
C SER A 157 -9.61 -5.35 -14.81
N ALA A 158 -8.58 -4.71 -15.41
CA ALA A 158 -8.71 -3.37 -15.95
C ALA A 158 -9.70 -3.32 -17.13
N ASP A 159 -9.64 -4.31 -18.03
CA ASP A 159 -10.58 -4.36 -19.15
C ASP A 159 -12.03 -4.52 -18.67
N ARG A 160 -12.27 -5.36 -17.64
CA ARG A 160 -13.58 -5.47 -17.00
C ARG A 160 -14.03 -4.13 -16.37
N ALA A 161 -13.16 -3.47 -15.62
CA ALA A 161 -13.45 -2.18 -14.97
C ALA A 161 -13.83 -1.09 -15.99
N MET A 162 -13.24 -1.15 -17.20
CA MET A 162 -13.50 -0.23 -18.31
C MET A 162 -14.59 -0.71 -19.29
N GLY A 163 -15.30 -1.81 -19.01
CA GLY A 163 -16.31 -2.37 -19.90
C GLY A 163 -15.78 -2.90 -21.24
N ARG A 164 -14.51 -3.32 -21.29
CA ARG A 164 -13.86 -3.87 -22.49
C ARG A 164 -13.87 -5.39 -22.48
N THR A 165 -13.61 -6.00 -23.64
CA THR A 165 -13.33 -7.44 -23.71
C THR A 165 -12.11 -7.78 -22.87
N PRO A 166 -12.22 -8.72 -21.91
CA PRO A 166 -11.10 -9.06 -21.05
C PRO A 166 -9.91 -9.64 -21.83
N TYR A 167 -8.71 -9.22 -21.43
CA TYR A 167 -7.47 -9.74 -22.00
C TYR A 167 -7.30 -11.23 -21.72
N GLU A 168 -6.89 -11.95 -22.74
CA GLU A 168 -6.42 -13.34 -22.61
C GLU A 168 -4.97 -13.44 -23.11
N PRO A 169 -4.08 -14.17 -22.41
CA PRO A 169 -2.71 -14.36 -22.85
C PRO A 169 -2.69 -15.20 -24.16
N PRO A 170 -1.72 -14.96 -25.05
CA PRO A 170 -1.59 -15.74 -26.27
C PRO A 170 -1.32 -17.22 -25.97
N GLU A 171 -1.84 -18.11 -26.79
CA GLU A 171 -1.52 -19.53 -26.70
C GLU A 171 -0.03 -19.79 -26.90
N MET A 172 0.52 -20.64 -26.07
CA MET A 172 1.94 -21.03 -26.13
C MET A 172 2.09 -22.56 -26.07
N THR A 173 3.10 -23.05 -26.74
CA THR A 173 3.50 -24.47 -26.68
C THR A 173 4.75 -24.65 -25.84
N PHE A 174 4.78 -25.70 -25.05
CA PHE A 174 5.89 -26.02 -24.16
C PHE A 174 6.44 -27.42 -24.51
N PRO A 175 7.43 -27.53 -25.43
CA PRO A 175 8.00 -28.81 -25.81
C PRO A 175 8.56 -29.56 -24.60
N GLY A 176 8.25 -30.84 -24.49
CA GLY A 176 8.69 -31.71 -23.41
C GLY A 176 7.74 -31.79 -22.21
N LEU A 177 6.70 -30.94 -22.14
CA LEU A 177 5.62 -31.08 -21.18
C LEU A 177 4.46 -31.91 -21.76
N GLN A 178 3.74 -32.65 -20.91
CA GLN A 178 2.61 -33.51 -21.30
C GLN A 178 1.42 -33.27 -20.38
N GLY A 179 0.22 -33.53 -20.91
CA GLY A 179 -1.04 -33.34 -20.20
C GLY A 179 -1.56 -31.91 -20.26
N GLU A 180 -2.43 -31.54 -19.35
CA GLU A 180 -2.94 -30.19 -19.21
C GLU A 180 -1.80 -29.26 -18.74
N ILE A 181 -1.64 -28.11 -19.40
CA ILE A 181 -0.59 -27.14 -19.12
C ILE A 181 -1.23 -25.81 -18.79
N ALA A 182 -0.98 -25.30 -17.59
CA ALA A 182 -1.31 -23.93 -17.20
C ALA A 182 -0.04 -23.08 -17.17
N TYR A 183 -0.11 -21.83 -17.66
CA TYR A 183 1.02 -20.92 -17.61
C TYR A 183 0.58 -19.48 -17.42
N ASP A 184 1.45 -18.68 -16.78
CA ASP A 184 1.30 -17.25 -16.62
C ASP A 184 2.53 -16.55 -17.21
N PRO A 185 2.37 -15.67 -18.23
CA PRO A 185 3.46 -14.87 -18.74
C PRO A 185 3.93 -13.85 -17.70
N ARG A 186 5.26 -13.71 -17.58
CA ARG A 186 5.90 -12.75 -16.67
C ARG A 186 6.68 -11.70 -17.45
N PRO A 187 6.00 -10.74 -18.12
CA PRO A 187 6.68 -9.67 -18.81
C PRO A 187 7.32 -8.70 -17.81
N ILE A 188 8.51 -8.22 -18.12
CA ILE A 188 9.20 -7.10 -17.48
C ILE A 188 9.74 -6.22 -18.58
N SER A 189 9.34 -4.94 -18.59
CA SER A 189 9.78 -3.97 -19.60
C SER A 189 10.84 -3.01 -19.05
N GLU A 190 11.64 -2.41 -19.93
CA GLU A 190 12.56 -1.34 -19.56
C GLU A 190 11.78 -0.14 -19.03
N HIS A 191 10.70 0.24 -19.68
CA HIS A 191 9.87 1.39 -19.29
C HIS A 191 9.26 1.23 -17.89
N GLY A 192 8.61 0.09 -17.61
CA GLY A 192 8.02 -0.18 -16.28
C GLY A 192 9.08 -0.22 -15.18
N SER A 193 10.23 -0.84 -15.49
CA SER A 193 11.37 -0.88 -14.56
C SER A 193 11.96 0.51 -14.30
N GLU A 194 12.18 1.33 -15.33
CA GLU A 194 12.81 2.64 -15.24
C GLU A 194 12.01 3.59 -14.36
N ARG A 195 10.69 3.69 -14.55
CA ARG A 195 9.84 4.61 -13.78
C ARG A 195 9.76 4.23 -12.29
N LEU A 196 9.67 2.94 -11.98
CA LEU A 196 9.71 2.46 -10.59
C LEU A 196 11.04 2.75 -9.92
N ILE A 197 12.14 2.43 -10.61
CA ILE A 197 13.51 2.60 -10.09
C ILE A 197 13.80 4.07 -9.86
N ARG A 198 13.42 4.96 -10.79
CA ARG A 198 13.57 6.41 -10.64
C ARG A 198 12.84 6.91 -9.39
N MET A 199 11.57 6.51 -9.19
CA MET A 199 10.83 6.85 -7.97
C MET A 199 11.57 6.35 -6.72
N GLY A 200 12.20 5.18 -6.76
CA GLY A 200 13.00 4.66 -5.65
C GLY A 200 14.17 5.58 -5.29
N PHE A 201 14.91 6.09 -6.27
CA PHE A 201 15.98 7.04 -6.03
C PHE A 201 15.47 8.39 -5.53
N GLU A 202 14.38 8.92 -6.11
CA GLU A 202 13.75 10.17 -5.68
C GLU A 202 13.27 10.09 -4.22
N ILE A 203 12.71 8.97 -3.79
CA ILE A 203 12.34 8.73 -2.40
C ILE A 203 13.58 8.69 -1.51
N ALA A 204 14.64 7.98 -1.91
CA ALA A 204 15.88 7.93 -1.13
C ALA A 204 16.48 9.32 -0.89
N GLU A 205 16.37 10.24 -1.86
CA GLU A 205 16.83 11.63 -1.69
C GLU A 205 16.11 12.38 -0.57
N THR A 206 14.85 12.03 -0.28
CA THR A 206 14.04 12.69 0.76
C THR A 206 14.14 12.00 2.13
N ARG A 207 14.64 10.78 2.20
CA ARG A 207 14.77 9.99 3.44
C ARG A 207 16.07 10.31 4.18
N ASN A 208 16.16 9.82 5.41
CA ASN A 208 17.36 9.98 6.27
C ASN A 208 18.45 8.92 6.02
N GLY A 209 18.20 7.98 5.08
CA GLY A 209 19.11 6.87 4.79
C GLY A 209 18.85 5.63 5.66
N ALA A 210 19.66 4.58 5.44
CA ALA A 210 19.56 3.33 6.17
C ALA A 210 19.83 3.52 7.67
N PRO A 211 19.05 2.92 8.58
CA PRO A 211 19.21 3.10 10.02
C PRO A 211 20.61 2.83 10.57
N ILE A 212 21.32 1.88 9.97
CA ILE A 212 22.65 1.45 10.45
C ILE A 212 23.74 2.54 10.30
N ASP A 213 23.68 3.35 9.25
CA ASP A 213 24.78 4.26 8.90
C ASP A 213 24.34 5.63 8.35
N GLY A 214 23.02 5.86 8.21
CA GLY A 214 22.47 7.11 7.70
C GLY A 214 22.72 7.37 6.21
N LYS A 215 23.23 6.39 5.47
CA LYS A 215 23.48 6.54 4.04
C LYS A 215 22.22 6.32 3.23
N LYS A 216 21.96 7.22 2.29
CA LYS A 216 20.93 7.05 1.27
C LYS A 216 21.30 5.87 0.38
N ARG A 217 20.49 4.83 0.40
CA ARG A 217 20.79 3.57 -0.28
C ARG A 217 19.56 3.07 -1.02
N VAL A 218 19.75 2.66 -2.28
CA VAL A 218 18.71 1.93 -3.03
C VAL A 218 19.20 0.52 -3.32
N SER A 219 18.44 -0.47 -2.84
CA SER A 219 18.70 -1.90 -3.02
C SER A 219 17.86 -2.46 -4.16
N CYS A 220 18.52 -2.97 -5.20
CA CYS A 220 17.89 -3.70 -6.30
C CYS A 220 17.71 -5.17 -5.94
N ILE A 221 16.47 -5.58 -5.66
CA ILE A 221 16.15 -6.96 -5.26
C ILE A 221 15.48 -7.70 -6.42
N ASP A 222 16.16 -8.75 -6.90
CA ASP A 222 15.75 -9.48 -8.11
C ASP A 222 16.09 -10.99 -8.08
N LYS A 223 16.03 -11.66 -9.22
CA LYS A 223 16.52 -13.04 -9.46
C LYS A 223 17.27 -13.12 -10.79
N SER A 224 18.16 -12.16 -11.03
CA SER A 224 18.88 -12.00 -12.31
C SER A 224 19.83 -13.14 -12.64
N ASN A 225 20.24 -13.92 -11.63
CA ASN A 225 21.03 -15.15 -11.86
C ASN A 225 20.24 -16.25 -12.58
N VAL A 226 18.89 -16.16 -12.63
CA VAL A 226 18.03 -17.21 -13.21
C VAL A 226 17.13 -16.67 -14.31
N THR A 227 16.56 -15.45 -14.18
CA THR A 227 15.49 -14.98 -15.06
C THR A 227 15.89 -13.78 -15.92
N ARG A 228 15.53 -13.82 -17.21
CA ARG A 228 15.82 -12.74 -18.19
C ARG A 228 15.18 -11.40 -17.83
N GLY A 229 13.93 -11.42 -17.36
CA GLY A 229 13.26 -10.20 -16.94
C GLY A 229 13.98 -9.49 -15.77
N CYS A 230 14.52 -10.25 -14.80
CA CYS A 230 15.30 -9.66 -13.71
C CYS A 230 16.68 -9.16 -14.19
N GLN A 231 17.26 -9.78 -15.23
CA GLN A 231 18.47 -9.24 -15.86
C GLN A 231 18.20 -7.88 -16.53
N LEU A 232 17.03 -7.71 -17.17
CA LEU A 232 16.61 -6.42 -17.70
C LEU A 232 16.40 -5.41 -16.57
N PHE A 233 15.67 -5.77 -15.51
CA PHE A 233 15.41 -4.92 -14.36
C PHE A 233 16.73 -4.40 -13.74
N ARG A 234 17.71 -5.28 -13.53
CA ARG A 234 19.04 -4.91 -12.98
C ARG A 234 19.81 -3.95 -13.90
N ARG A 235 19.87 -4.23 -15.20
CA ARG A 235 20.52 -3.31 -16.15
C ARG A 235 19.84 -1.95 -16.20
N THR A 236 18.52 -1.91 -16.10
CA THR A 236 17.76 -0.66 -16.01
C THR A 236 18.08 0.08 -14.71
N PHE A 237 18.21 -0.64 -13.59
CA PHE A 237 18.65 -0.05 -12.32
C PHE A 237 20.04 0.60 -12.43
N GLU A 238 21.00 -0.11 -13.01
CA GLU A 238 22.35 0.41 -13.23
C GLU A 238 22.36 1.64 -14.16
N LYS A 239 21.49 1.67 -15.19
CA LYS A 239 21.33 2.82 -16.07
C LYS A 239 20.76 4.04 -15.36
N VAL A 240 19.67 3.86 -14.60
CA VAL A 240 18.99 4.95 -13.87
C VAL A 240 19.89 5.52 -12.77
N SER A 241 20.62 4.67 -12.06
CA SER A 241 21.50 5.07 -10.94
C SER A 241 22.56 6.09 -11.32
N GLN A 242 22.95 6.16 -12.59
CA GLN A 242 23.92 7.13 -13.10
C GLN A 242 23.47 8.59 -12.89
N ASN A 243 22.16 8.82 -12.76
CA ASN A 243 21.59 10.14 -12.48
C ASN A 243 21.61 10.50 -10.99
N TYR A 244 21.97 9.57 -10.09
CA TYR A 244 21.92 9.73 -8.63
C TYR A 244 23.26 9.37 -7.96
N PRO A 245 24.36 10.11 -8.29
CA PRO A 245 25.71 9.73 -7.84
C PRO A 245 25.92 9.82 -6.33
N GLY A 246 25.00 10.48 -5.59
CA GLY A 246 25.04 10.59 -4.13
C GLY A 246 24.38 9.43 -3.38
N THR A 247 23.76 8.48 -4.09
CA THR A 247 23.04 7.35 -3.50
C THR A 247 23.86 6.07 -3.62
N GLU A 248 24.00 5.36 -2.50
CA GLU A 248 24.68 4.05 -2.47
C GLU A 248 23.83 2.98 -3.14
N LEU A 249 24.45 2.13 -3.94
CA LEU A 249 23.78 1.03 -4.64
C LEU A 249 24.02 -0.29 -3.90
N ASP A 250 22.95 -1.04 -3.70
CA ASP A 250 23.00 -2.38 -3.14
C ASP A 250 22.23 -3.37 -4.01
N TYR A 251 22.62 -4.65 -3.94
CA TYR A 251 22.07 -5.70 -4.80
C TYR A 251 21.82 -6.97 -4.00
N GLY A 252 20.65 -7.55 -4.16
CA GLY A 252 20.30 -8.81 -3.53
C GLY A 252 19.48 -9.71 -4.43
N PHE A 253 19.62 -11.04 -4.27
CA PHE A 253 18.64 -11.98 -4.79
C PHE A 253 17.50 -12.12 -3.79
N ILE A 254 16.27 -12.24 -4.29
CA ILE A 254 15.06 -12.26 -3.47
C ILE A 254 15.08 -13.30 -2.36
N ASP A 255 15.61 -14.50 -2.62
CA ASP A 255 15.74 -15.57 -1.63
C ASP A 255 16.74 -15.22 -0.51
N ALA A 256 17.87 -14.61 -0.83
CA ALA A 256 18.80 -14.08 0.17
C ALA A 256 18.20 -12.87 0.92
N PHE A 257 17.51 -11.99 0.20
CA PHE A 257 16.86 -10.79 0.78
C PHE A 257 15.88 -11.16 1.90
N THR A 258 15.08 -12.22 1.74
CA THR A 258 14.16 -12.67 2.80
C THR A 258 14.86 -13.00 4.12
N GLN A 259 16.08 -13.54 4.06
CA GLN A 259 16.88 -13.77 5.26
C GLN A 259 17.47 -12.47 5.81
N TRP A 260 18.05 -11.63 4.96
CA TRP A 260 18.67 -10.38 5.38
C TRP A 260 17.64 -9.38 5.92
N LEU A 261 16.46 -9.32 5.33
CA LEU A 261 15.37 -8.48 5.81
C LEU A 261 15.00 -8.77 7.27
N THR A 262 15.09 -10.04 7.70
CA THR A 262 14.80 -10.43 9.09
C THR A 262 16.01 -10.35 10.02
N ARG A 263 17.23 -10.45 9.49
CA ARG A 263 18.47 -10.50 10.29
C ARG A 263 19.11 -9.13 10.48
N SER A 264 18.99 -8.25 9.50
CA SER A 264 19.64 -6.95 9.47
C SER A 264 18.78 -5.94 8.71
N PRO A 265 17.51 -5.70 9.17
CA PRO A 265 16.61 -4.74 8.52
C PRO A 265 17.17 -3.33 8.50
N GLU A 266 18.00 -2.97 9.47
CA GLU A 266 18.68 -1.68 9.61
C GLU A 266 19.61 -1.33 8.45
N SER A 267 19.95 -2.31 7.61
CA SER A 267 20.83 -2.10 6.44
C SER A 267 20.11 -1.52 5.23
N TYR A 268 18.76 -1.52 5.23
CA TYR A 268 17.96 -1.09 4.09
C TYR A 268 17.36 0.29 4.31
N ASP A 269 17.33 1.09 3.24
CA ASP A 269 16.66 2.40 3.17
C ASP A 269 15.51 2.34 2.16
N VAL A 270 15.82 2.23 0.87
CA VAL A 270 14.82 2.03 -0.18
C VAL A 270 15.13 0.74 -0.95
N VAL A 271 14.12 -0.09 -1.15
CA VAL A 271 14.22 -1.33 -1.91
C VAL A 271 13.33 -1.24 -3.14
N VAL A 272 13.85 -1.57 -4.32
CA VAL A 272 13.08 -1.67 -5.55
C VAL A 272 13.06 -3.11 -6.05
N THR A 273 11.88 -3.61 -6.46
CA THR A 273 11.73 -5.00 -6.87
C THR A 273 10.52 -5.21 -7.78
N SER A 274 10.48 -6.37 -8.48
CA SER A 274 9.38 -6.74 -9.35
C SER A 274 8.10 -7.11 -8.57
N ASN A 275 6.98 -7.19 -9.27
CA ASN A 275 5.63 -7.32 -8.71
C ASN A 275 5.52 -8.43 -7.65
N MET A 276 5.60 -9.70 -8.04
CA MET A 276 5.42 -10.82 -7.11
C MET A 276 6.48 -10.86 -6.00
N PHE A 277 7.73 -10.50 -6.30
CA PHE A 277 8.79 -10.48 -5.29
C PHE A 277 8.51 -9.41 -4.23
N GLY A 278 8.05 -8.23 -4.67
CA GLY A 278 7.64 -7.16 -3.78
C GLY A 278 6.44 -7.55 -2.92
N ASP A 279 5.46 -8.26 -3.49
CA ASP A 279 4.31 -8.77 -2.75
C ASP A 279 4.73 -9.64 -1.57
N ILE A 280 5.52 -10.67 -1.84
CA ILE A 280 5.98 -11.62 -0.81
C ILE A 280 6.90 -10.95 0.21
N ALA A 281 7.84 -10.12 -0.27
CA ALA A 281 8.82 -9.47 0.60
C ALA A 281 8.17 -8.45 1.56
N THR A 282 7.14 -7.73 1.12
CA THR A 282 6.46 -6.74 1.97
C THR A 282 5.56 -7.38 3.02
N ASP A 283 5.00 -8.56 2.76
CA ASP A 283 4.28 -9.32 3.78
C ASP A 283 5.23 -9.81 4.88
N LEU A 284 6.43 -10.25 4.49
CA LEU A 284 7.48 -10.55 5.46
C LEU A 284 7.92 -9.28 6.21
N GLY A 285 8.05 -8.15 5.49
CA GLY A 285 8.37 -6.85 6.08
C GLY A 285 7.32 -6.37 7.09
N ALA A 286 6.04 -6.69 6.87
CA ALA A 286 4.98 -6.35 7.81
C ALA A 286 5.20 -6.97 9.21
N VAL A 287 5.85 -8.15 9.28
CA VAL A 287 6.20 -8.78 10.57
C VAL A 287 7.16 -7.92 11.37
N LEU A 288 8.09 -7.23 10.70
CA LEU A 288 9.10 -6.38 11.36
C LEU A 288 8.49 -5.15 12.04
N GLN A 289 7.32 -4.69 11.59
CA GLN A 289 6.64 -3.52 12.14
C GLN A 289 5.45 -3.87 13.06
N GLY A 290 5.32 -5.15 13.47
CA GLY A 290 4.27 -5.61 14.39
C GLY A 290 3.13 -6.37 13.73
N GLY A 291 3.09 -6.49 12.41
CA GLY A 291 2.11 -7.27 11.65
C GLY A 291 1.31 -6.46 10.62
N MET A 292 0.41 -7.15 9.93
CA MET A 292 -0.37 -6.58 8.82
C MET A 292 -1.27 -5.41 9.22
N GLY A 293 -1.74 -5.36 10.48
CA GLY A 293 -2.54 -4.25 11.00
C GLY A 293 -1.79 -2.92 11.13
N MET A 294 -0.45 -2.95 10.94
CA MET A 294 0.42 -1.76 10.94
C MET A 294 0.81 -1.33 9.52
N ALA A 295 0.64 -2.20 8.52
CA ALA A 295 1.19 -2.04 7.19
C ALA A 295 0.25 -1.24 6.27
N ALA A 296 0.64 -0.03 5.93
CA ALA A 296 0.00 0.82 4.93
C ALA A 296 0.67 0.70 3.56
N SER A 297 -0.05 1.07 2.52
CA SER A 297 0.45 1.07 1.15
C SER A 297 -0.15 2.20 0.32
N GLY A 298 0.67 2.74 -0.60
CA GLY A 298 0.22 3.65 -1.66
C GLY A 298 0.44 2.99 -3.03
N ASN A 299 -0.60 2.95 -3.85
CA ASN A 299 -0.51 2.53 -5.25
C ASN A 299 -0.47 3.80 -6.09
N ILE A 300 0.67 4.10 -6.70
CA ILE A 300 0.99 5.42 -7.23
C ILE A 300 1.29 5.34 -8.72
N GLY A 301 0.63 6.20 -9.48
CA GLY A 301 0.91 6.52 -10.88
C GLY A 301 1.25 7.99 -11.05
N ASP A 302 1.46 8.43 -12.29
CA ASP A 302 1.80 9.83 -12.57
C ASP A 302 0.64 10.80 -12.26
N LYS A 303 -0.61 10.35 -12.43
CA LYS A 303 -1.80 11.20 -12.27
C LYS A 303 -2.65 10.84 -11.07
N ASN A 304 -2.84 9.55 -10.83
CA ASN A 304 -3.77 9.02 -9.85
C ASN A 304 -3.01 8.20 -8.80
N ALA A 305 -3.61 8.08 -7.62
CA ALA A 305 -3.14 7.17 -6.59
C ALA A 305 -4.30 6.65 -5.76
N PHE A 306 -4.18 5.44 -5.23
CA PHE A 306 -5.00 5.00 -4.12
C PHE A 306 -4.15 4.46 -2.97
N PHE A 307 -4.68 4.61 -1.76
CA PHE A 307 -4.02 4.26 -0.51
C PHE A 307 -4.84 3.23 0.24
N GLU A 308 -4.19 2.20 0.76
CA GLU A 308 -4.87 1.06 1.36
C GLU A 308 -4.07 0.46 2.53
N PRO A 309 -4.73 -0.13 3.54
CA PRO A 309 -4.06 -1.07 4.42
C PRO A 309 -3.70 -2.34 3.64
N VAL A 310 -2.55 -2.94 3.94
CA VAL A 310 -2.07 -4.14 3.23
C VAL A 310 -2.87 -5.39 3.59
N HIS A 311 -3.50 -5.42 4.79
CA HIS A 311 -4.28 -6.57 5.25
C HIS A 311 -5.53 -6.85 4.40
N GLY A 312 -5.92 -8.12 4.31
CA GLY A 312 -7.16 -8.53 3.65
C GLY A 312 -8.42 -8.22 4.49
N SER A 313 -9.57 -8.60 3.96
CA SER A 313 -10.90 -8.34 4.51
C SER A 313 -11.23 -9.05 5.84
N ALA A 314 -10.45 -10.06 6.24
CA ALA A 314 -10.59 -10.82 7.48
C ALA A 314 -12.06 -11.09 7.89
N PRO A 315 -12.87 -11.79 7.08
CA PRO A 315 -14.33 -11.86 7.23
C PRO A 315 -14.81 -12.35 8.60
N LYS A 316 -14.01 -13.21 9.24
CA LYS A 316 -14.31 -13.75 10.57
C LYS A 316 -14.34 -12.71 11.70
N TYR A 317 -13.78 -11.52 11.46
CA TYR A 317 -13.73 -10.41 12.41
C TYR A 317 -14.66 -9.25 12.03
N ALA A 318 -15.31 -9.33 10.88
CA ALA A 318 -16.21 -8.28 10.39
C ALA A 318 -17.33 -7.98 11.39
N GLY A 319 -17.59 -6.71 11.68
CA GLY A 319 -18.61 -6.25 12.62
C GLY A 319 -18.23 -6.40 14.10
N MET A 320 -17.03 -6.88 14.42
CA MET A 320 -16.61 -7.12 15.81
C MET A 320 -15.91 -5.91 16.46
N ASN A 321 -15.63 -4.86 15.71
CA ASN A 321 -14.89 -3.68 16.20
C ASN A 321 -13.55 -4.04 16.87
N LYS A 322 -12.83 -5.02 16.34
CA LYS A 322 -11.68 -5.65 16.99
C LYS A 322 -10.36 -5.46 16.26
N VAL A 323 -10.41 -5.16 14.97
CA VAL A 323 -9.22 -5.09 14.11
C VAL A 323 -8.43 -3.81 14.38
N ASN A 324 -7.15 -3.85 14.04
CA ASN A 324 -6.24 -2.71 14.17
C ASN A 324 -6.46 -1.72 13.01
N PRO A 325 -6.82 -0.45 13.27
CA PRO A 325 -7.04 0.54 12.22
C PRO A 325 -5.76 1.31 11.82
N ILE A 326 -4.61 1.06 12.44
CA ILE A 326 -3.41 1.88 12.26
C ILE A 326 -2.92 1.84 10.80
N ALA A 327 -2.95 0.68 10.15
CA ALA A 327 -2.63 0.59 8.74
C ALA A 327 -3.50 1.51 7.87
N SER A 328 -4.80 1.59 8.16
CA SER A 328 -5.75 2.47 7.49
C SER A 328 -5.46 3.95 7.78
N ILE A 329 -5.15 4.30 9.01
CA ILE A 329 -4.77 5.66 9.42
C ILE A 329 -3.46 6.08 8.72
N ASN A 330 -2.45 5.19 8.69
CA ASN A 330 -1.20 5.43 7.99
C ASN A 330 -1.39 5.53 6.46
N SER A 331 -2.42 4.89 5.90
CA SER A 331 -2.79 5.08 4.49
C SER A 331 -3.26 6.51 4.22
N ILE A 332 -3.97 7.14 5.16
CA ILE A 332 -4.30 8.58 5.07
C ILE A 332 -3.05 9.46 5.23
N GLN A 333 -2.11 9.07 6.10
CA GLN A 333 -0.82 9.75 6.21
C GLN A 333 -0.08 9.78 4.86
N LEU A 334 0.01 8.62 4.16
CA LEU A 334 0.62 8.53 2.84
C LEU A 334 -0.14 9.35 1.79
N MET A 335 -1.48 9.38 1.87
CA MET A 335 -2.32 10.20 0.99
C MET A 335 -2.03 11.68 1.16
N MET A 336 -1.91 12.18 2.39
CA MET A 336 -1.59 13.58 2.66
C MET A 336 -0.20 13.97 2.12
N ASP A 337 0.80 13.13 2.34
CA ASP A 337 2.15 13.36 1.81
C ASP A 337 2.16 13.39 0.27
N TRP A 338 1.48 12.44 -0.37
CA TRP A 338 1.39 12.38 -1.83
C TRP A 338 0.63 13.57 -2.43
N LEU A 339 -0.55 13.92 -1.90
CA LEU A 339 -1.33 15.08 -2.35
C LEU A 339 -0.54 16.37 -2.16
N GLY A 340 0.12 16.51 -1.02
CA GLY A 340 0.95 17.67 -0.71
C GLY A 340 2.09 17.85 -1.70
N ARG A 341 2.84 16.78 -1.98
CA ARG A 341 3.94 16.82 -2.98
C ARG A 341 3.44 17.08 -4.39
N LYS A 342 2.37 16.39 -4.81
CA LYS A 342 1.76 16.54 -6.13
C LYS A 342 1.29 17.96 -6.42
N ASN A 343 0.72 18.63 -5.42
CA ASN A 343 0.10 19.95 -5.56
C ASN A 343 0.97 21.09 -4.98
N ASN A 344 2.18 20.80 -4.49
CA ASN A 344 3.06 21.74 -3.76
C ASN A 344 2.34 22.37 -2.55
N ASP A 345 1.56 21.58 -1.83
CA ASP A 345 0.84 21.96 -0.62
C ASP A 345 1.61 21.50 0.63
N GLU A 346 2.45 22.40 1.13
CA GLU A 346 3.27 22.16 2.32
C GLU A 346 2.44 21.87 3.58
N GLN A 347 1.21 22.38 3.66
CA GLN A 347 0.32 22.13 4.79
C GLN A 347 -0.07 20.65 4.83
N LEU A 348 -0.41 20.03 3.70
CA LEU A 348 -0.74 18.61 3.65
C LEU A 348 0.46 17.73 4.02
N ILE A 349 1.68 18.09 3.59
CA ILE A 349 2.91 17.36 3.98
C ILE A 349 3.09 17.42 5.51
N GLN A 350 2.91 18.59 6.12
CA GLN A 350 2.99 18.75 7.57
C GLN A 350 1.88 17.96 8.29
N ILE A 351 0.65 17.96 7.77
CA ILE A 351 -0.47 17.16 8.30
C ILE A 351 -0.12 15.66 8.27
N GLY A 352 0.46 15.18 7.17
CA GLY A 352 0.96 13.80 7.08
C GLY A 352 1.94 13.46 8.21
N SER A 353 2.90 14.35 8.49
CA SER A 353 3.84 14.18 9.61
C SER A 353 3.15 14.16 10.97
N LEU A 354 2.15 15.02 11.19
CA LEU A 354 1.39 15.06 12.45
C LEU A 354 0.52 13.81 12.67
N ILE A 355 0.03 13.17 11.59
CA ILE A 355 -0.64 11.87 11.67
C ILE A 355 0.35 10.79 12.15
N ASP A 356 1.54 10.70 11.54
CA ASP A 356 2.59 9.75 11.92
C ASP A 356 3.01 9.92 13.38
N GLU A 357 3.22 11.17 13.82
CA GLU A 357 3.52 11.49 15.22
C GLU A 357 2.39 11.10 16.18
N SER A 358 1.12 11.28 15.78
CA SER A 358 -0.04 10.92 16.60
C SER A 358 -0.16 9.41 16.78
N VAL A 359 0.16 8.64 15.74
CA VAL A 359 0.26 7.17 15.79
C VAL A 359 1.42 6.76 16.68
N ALA A 360 2.60 7.37 16.55
CA ALA A 360 3.78 7.09 17.36
C ALA A 360 3.53 7.35 18.86
N ASP A 361 2.90 8.46 19.19
CA ASP A 361 2.57 8.81 20.58
C ASP A 361 1.56 7.84 21.21
N HIS A 362 0.55 7.42 20.42
CA HIS A 362 -0.42 6.41 20.88
C HIS A 362 0.27 5.08 21.20
N LEU A 363 1.14 4.61 20.33
CA LEU A 363 1.83 3.33 20.46
C LEU A 363 2.86 3.34 21.61
N ARG A 364 3.62 4.43 21.76
CA ARG A 364 4.63 4.61 22.80
C ARG A 364 4.05 4.49 24.22
N GLU A 365 2.81 4.91 24.42
CA GLU A 365 2.16 4.73 25.73
C GLU A 365 1.91 3.26 26.07
N GLY A 366 1.91 2.34 25.10
CA GLY A 366 1.69 0.92 25.29
C GLY A 366 0.31 0.57 25.86
N LYS A 367 -0.62 1.54 25.91
CA LYS A 367 -1.98 1.40 26.39
C LYS A 367 -2.95 1.41 25.22
N GLY A 368 -3.95 0.56 25.26
CA GLY A 368 -4.96 0.56 24.20
C GLY A 368 -4.50 -0.10 22.89
N LEU A 369 -3.70 -1.16 22.96
CA LEU A 369 -3.32 -1.97 21.78
C LEU A 369 -4.44 -2.95 21.42
N THR A 370 -4.56 -3.27 20.13
CA THR A 370 -5.48 -4.31 19.63
C THR A 370 -4.94 -5.73 19.88
N TYR A 371 -5.77 -6.73 19.64
CA TYR A 371 -5.45 -8.13 19.89
C TYR A 371 -4.24 -8.67 19.12
N ASP A 372 -3.98 -8.14 17.92
CA ASP A 372 -2.83 -8.48 17.08
C ASP A 372 -1.50 -7.97 17.66
N LEU A 373 -1.57 -6.91 18.48
CA LEU A 373 -0.46 -6.36 19.25
C LEU A 373 -0.50 -6.77 20.74
N GLY A 374 -1.32 -7.75 21.10
CA GLY A 374 -1.38 -8.30 22.46
C GLY A 374 -2.29 -7.56 23.45
N GLY A 375 -3.06 -6.58 22.98
CA GLY A 375 -4.01 -5.82 23.77
C GLY A 375 -5.46 -6.25 23.60
N THR A 376 -6.38 -5.38 24.04
CA THR A 376 -7.83 -5.62 24.03
C THR A 376 -8.63 -4.43 23.52
N ALA A 377 -7.96 -3.39 23.00
CA ALA A 377 -8.61 -2.20 22.51
C ALA A 377 -9.47 -2.52 21.26
N THR A 378 -10.49 -1.71 21.07
CA THR A 378 -11.36 -1.78 19.90
C THR A 378 -10.80 -0.95 18.72
N CYS A 379 -11.23 -1.27 17.51
CA CYS A 379 -10.89 -0.52 16.31
C CYS A 379 -11.24 0.98 16.48
N SER A 380 -12.48 1.27 16.83
CA SER A 380 -12.93 2.65 17.06
C SER A 380 -12.21 3.35 18.22
N GLY A 381 -11.90 2.65 19.30
CA GLY A 381 -11.17 3.23 20.43
C GLY A 381 -9.76 3.68 20.09
N ILE A 382 -9.06 2.95 19.21
CA ILE A 382 -7.75 3.39 18.69
C ILE A 382 -7.91 4.58 17.75
N GLY A 383 -8.87 4.52 16.81
CA GLY A 383 -9.13 5.64 15.92
C GLY A 383 -9.47 6.93 16.65
N GLU A 384 -10.31 6.86 17.68
CA GLU A 384 -10.64 7.99 18.56
C GLU A 384 -9.42 8.56 19.29
N SER A 385 -8.58 7.67 19.84
CA SER A 385 -7.37 8.07 20.56
C SER A 385 -6.38 8.80 19.63
N ILE A 386 -6.15 8.28 18.42
CA ILE A 386 -5.24 8.89 17.45
C ILE A 386 -5.83 10.21 16.92
N ALA A 387 -7.12 10.26 16.61
CA ALA A 387 -7.80 11.48 16.16
C ALA A 387 -7.74 12.61 17.22
N SER A 388 -7.90 12.26 18.49
CA SER A 388 -7.78 13.24 19.61
C SER A 388 -6.37 13.83 19.70
N ARG A 389 -5.32 13.01 19.54
CA ARG A 389 -3.93 13.47 19.52
C ARG A 389 -3.65 14.36 18.33
N LEU A 390 -4.12 13.93 17.15
CA LEU A 390 -4.01 14.71 15.93
C LEU A 390 -4.70 16.07 16.08
N SER A 391 -5.92 16.10 16.63
CA SER A 391 -6.66 17.35 16.89
C SER A 391 -5.83 18.34 17.72
N THR A 392 -5.20 17.87 18.81
CA THR A 392 -4.34 18.71 19.65
C THR A 392 -3.15 19.26 18.87
N LYS A 393 -2.45 18.39 18.13
CA LYS A 393 -1.27 18.81 17.33
C LYS A 393 -1.63 19.79 16.20
N LEU A 394 -2.80 19.60 15.55
CA LEU A 394 -3.28 20.51 14.52
C LEU A 394 -3.62 21.90 15.08
N GLN A 395 -4.28 21.96 16.26
CA GLN A 395 -4.57 23.22 16.95
C GLN A 395 -3.34 23.98 17.40
N GLU A 396 -2.25 23.26 17.76
CA GLU A 396 -0.97 23.86 18.15
C GLU A 396 -0.19 24.38 16.95
N ARG A 397 -0.42 23.77 15.77
CA ARG A 397 0.37 24.05 14.57
C ARG A 397 -0.26 25.06 13.63
N PHE A 398 -1.61 25.06 13.50
CA PHE A 398 -2.37 25.85 12.55
C PHE A 398 -3.45 26.70 13.24
#